data_38732b6a2bd7bd8eb296cdcf93a2b13b
#
_entry.id   38732b6a2bd7bd8eb296cdcf93a2b13b
#
_cell.length_a   1.000
_cell.length_b   1.000
_cell.length_c   1.000
_cell.angle_alpha   90.00
_cell.angle_beta   90.00
_cell.angle_gamma   90.00
#
_symmetry.space_group_name_H-M   'P 1'
#
loop_
_entity.id
_entity.type
_entity.pdbx_description
1 polymer ?
#
loop_
_entity_poly.entity_id
_entity_poly.type
_entity_poly.pdbx_seq_one_letter_code
_entity_poly.pdbx_strand_id
1 'polypeptide(L)'
;MKHIARIRIALAVTLASLAALAHAKPIEAQLDCKSTAHDFVAPLQQSGLLETKPMRVEPNSVNAFKPVKGATLTAYGFKVYVVVAYQKDDPIFRPGKGEPIADSAYGVVVWGGDAEVAEKVKAAGSDADVHHVAPFITAIFCKP
;
A
#
# COMPACT_ATOMS: atom_id res chain seq x y z
N MET A 1 -66.55 27.69 23.84
CA MET A 1 -66.03 27.02 22.64
C MET A 1 -64.53 26.91 22.74
N LYS A 2 -64.01 25.72 22.96
CA LYS A 2 -62.55 25.52 23.13
C LYS A 2 -62.01 24.91 21.85
N HIS A 3 -61.19 25.66 21.11
CA HIS A 3 -60.48 25.18 19.98
C HIS A 3 -59.21 24.47 20.45
N ILE A 4 -59.21 23.14 20.35
CA ILE A 4 -58.02 22.32 20.61
C ILE A 4 -57.18 22.28 19.34
N ALA A 5 -56.09 23.02 19.31
CA ALA A 5 -55.11 22.97 18.24
C ALA A 5 -54.31 21.63 18.33
N ARG A 6 -54.49 20.77 17.33
CA ARG A 6 -53.74 19.54 17.18
C ARG A 6 -52.37 19.86 16.59
N ILE A 7 -51.34 19.87 17.40
CA ILE A 7 -49.96 19.97 16.97
C ILE A 7 -49.57 18.61 16.38
N ARG A 8 -49.36 18.58 15.05
CA ARG A 8 -48.76 17.43 14.36
C ARG A 8 -47.26 17.57 14.44
N ILE A 9 -46.63 16.80 15.29
CA ILE A 9 -45.17 16.66 15.34
C ILE A 9 -44.80 15.74 14.18
N ALA A 10 -44.24 16.30 13.12
CA ALA A 10 -43.62 15.55 12.03
C ALA A 10 -42.22 15.10 12.50
N LEU A 11 -42.08 13.82 12.81
CA LEU A 11 -40.80 13.22 13.13
C LEU A 11 -40.04 13.00 11.83
N ALA A 12 -39.11 13.93 11.49
CA ALA A 12 -38.19 13.77 10.40
C ALA A 12 -37.09 12.81 10.81
N VAL A 13 -37.20 11.55 10.37
CA VAL A 13 -36.11 10.56 10.50
C VAL A 13 -35.07 10.89 9.44
N THR A 14 -34.03 11.61 9.80
CA THR A 14 -32.82 11.78 8.97
C THR A 14 -32.03 10.49 9.03
N LEU A 15 -32.12 9.65 7.98
CA LEU A 15 -31.20 8.57 7.75
C LEU A 15 -29.82 9.21 7.45
N ALA A 16 -28.96 9.26 8.44
CA ALA A 16 -27.56 9.53 8.25
C ALA A 16 -26.95 8.29 7.59
N SER A 17 -26.81 8.32 6.26
CA SER A 17 -26.02 7.35 5.53
C SER A 17 -24.56 7.54 5.95
N LEU A 18 -24.06 6.71 6.87
CA LEU A 18 -22.64 6.56 7.11
C LEU A 18 -22.06 5.89 5.86
N ALA A 19 -21.67 6.70 4.88
CA ALA A 19 -20.75 6.24 3.85
C ALA A 19 -19.44 5.91 4.59
N ALA A 20 -19.13 4.62 4.72
CA ALA A 20 -17.84 4.16 5.18
C ALA A 20 -16.82 4.66 4.15
N LEU A 21 -16.16 5.80 4.43
CA LEU A 21 -15.03 6.28 3.66
C LEU A 21 -13.97 5.19 3.77
N ALA A 22 -13.67 4.52 2.66
CA ALA A 22 -12.55 3.59 2.56
C ALA A 22 -11.28 4.43 2.79
N HIS A 23 -10.75 4.40 4.02
CA HIS A 23 -9.54 5.12 4.36
C HIS A 23 -8.34 4.42 3.71
N ALA A 24 -7.59 5.16 2.89
CA ALA A 24 -6.31 4.69 2.39
C ALA A 24 -5.36 4.45 3.58
N LYS A 25 -4.65 3.31 3.56
CA LYS A 25 -3.64 2.96 4.55
C LYS A 25 -2.27 3.45 4.08
N PRO A 26 -1.67 4.47 4.72
CA PRO A 26 -0.31 4.88 4.41
C PRO A 26 0.70 3.86 4.95
N ILE A 27 1.69 3.52 4.15
CA ILE A 27 2.72 2.52 4.49
C ILE A 27 4.15 3.05 4.36
N GLU A 28 4.33 4.35 4.11
CA GLU A 28 5.65 4.97 3.95
C GLU A 28 6.55 4.88 5.19
N ALA A 29 5.99 4.76 6.40
CA ALA A 29 6.79 4.65 7.61
C ALA A 29 7.73 3.43 7.59
N GLN A 30 7.33 2.34 6.94
CA GLN A 30 8.13 1.15 6.77
C GLN A 30 9.11 1.21 5.58
N LEU A 31 9.02 2.27 4.76
CA LEU A 31 9.92 2.52 3.62
C LEU A 31 11.13 3.39 4.05
N ASP A 32 11.56 3.26 5.28
CA ASP A 32 12.75 3.90 5.83
C ASP A 32 14.06 3.14 5.51
N CYS A 33 13.95 1.97 4.87
CA CYS A 33 15.03 1.06 4.51
C CYS A 33 15.80 0.46 5.72
N LYS A 34 15.18 0.45 6.90
CA LYS A 34 15.73 -0.12 8.13
C LYS A 34 15.09 -1.44 8.54
N SER A 35 14.10 -1.88 7.78
CA SER A 35 13.37 -3.14 8.00
C SER A 35 13.85 -4.25 7.08
N THR A 36 13.35 -5.46 7.32
CA THR A 36 13.49 -6.58 6.39
C THR A 36 12.27 -6.70 5.49
N ALA A 37 12.37 -7.45 4.40
CA ALA A 37 11.22 -7.74 3.55
C ALA A 37 10.11 -8.47 4.31
N HIS A 38 10.46 -9.38 5.21
CA HIS A 38 9.49 -10.05 6.09
C HIS A 38 8.73 -9.06 6.94
N ASP A 39 9.45 -8.20 7.67
CA ASP A 39 8.84 -7.23 8.59
C ASP A 39 7.97 -6.19 7.87
N PHE A 40 8.24 -5.95 6.59
CA PHE A 40 7.43 -5.07 5.76
C PHE A 40 6.17 -5.77 5.24
N VAL A 41 6.27 -6.99 4.75
CA VAL A 41 5.18 -7.70 4.05
C VAL A 41 4.25 -8.44 5.02
N ALA A 42 4.80 -9.16 6.02
CA ALA A 42 4.00 -10.00 6.91
C ALA A 42 2.86 -9.26 7.63
N PRO A 43 3.07 -8.07 8.21
CA PRO A 43 1.99 -7.33 8.86
C PRO A 43 0.87 -6.92 7.90
N LEU A 44 1.20 -6.58 6.65
CA LEU A 44 0.22 -6.21 5.63
C LEU A 44 -0.65 -7.40 5.23
N GLN A 45 -0.06 -8.59 5.11
CA GLN A 45 -0.78 -9.82 4.83
C GLN A 45 -1.65 -10.26 6.01
N GLN A 46 -1.11 -10.23 7.23
CA GLN A 46 -1.83 -10.58 8.46
C GLN A 46 -3.03 -9.65 8.72
N SER A 47 -2.92 -8.39 8.35
CA SER A 47 -4.01 -7.42 8.46
C SER A 47 -5.04 -7.52 7.33
N GLY A 48 -4.88 -8.43 6.38
CA GLY A 48 -5.78 -8.58 5.24
C GLY A 48 -5.73 -7.44 4.23
N LEU A 49 -4.62 -6.70 4.17
CA LEU A 49 -4.43 -5.56 3.27
C LEU A 49 -3.68 -5.95 1.99
N LEU A 50 -2.89 -7.00 2.04
CA LEU A 50 -2.07 -7.48 0.95
C LEU A 50 -2.35 -8.96 0.68
N GLU A 51 -2.44 -9.33 -0.62
CA GLU A 51 -2.62 -10.71 -1.03
C GLU A 51 -1.44 -11.57 -0.54
N THR A 52 -1.69 -12.81 -0.14
CA THR A 52 -0.65 -13.74 0.31
C THR A 52 0.05 -14.46 -0.83
N LYS A 53 -0.62 -14.55 -1.99
CA LYS A 53 -0.04 -15.13 -3.20
C LYS A 53 0.51 -14.02 -4.09
N PRO A 54 1.78 -14.07 -4.49
CA PRO A 54 2.30 -13.09 -5.44
C PRO A 54 1.59 -13.23 -6.79
N MET A 55 1.26 -12.09 -7.40
CA MET A 55 0.76 -12.06 -8.76
C MET A 55 1.86 -12.39 -9.78
N ARG A 56 3.11 -12.14 -9.42
CA ARG A 56 4.28 -12.34 -10.28
C ARG A 56 5.53 -12.53 -9.43
N VAL A 57 6.44 -13.37 -9.90
CA VAL A 57 7.79 -13.54 -9.36
C VAL A 57 8.77 -13.28 -10.49
N GLU A 58 9.64 -12.30 -10.29
CA GLU A 58 10.67 -11.94 -11.27
C GLU A 58 11.84 -12.94 -11.23
N PRO A 59 12.65 -13.02 -12.30
CA PRO A 59 13.83 -13.89 -12.31
C PRO A 59 14.81 -13.61 -11.16
N ASN A 60 14.92 -12.36 -10.70
CA ASN A 60 15.75 -11.97 -9.56
C ASN A 60 15.07 -12.20 -8.20
N SER A 61 14.04 -13.02 -8.15
CA SER A 61 13.27 -13.40 -6.96
C SER A 61 12.36 -12.31 -6.36
N VAL A 62 12.27 -11.13 -6.95
CA VAL A 62 11.31 -10.12 -6.49
C VAL A 62 9.88 -10.63 -6.72
N ASN A 63 9.13 -10.75 -5.63
CA ASN A 63 7.72 -11.11 -5.61
C ASN A 63 6.88 -9.83 -5.64
N ALA A 64 5.85 -9.76 -6.47
CA ALA A 64 4.92 -8.64 -6.54
C ALA A 64 3.57 -9.07 -5.96
N PHE A 65 3.12 -8.40 -4.91
CA PHE A 65 1.85 -8.66 -4.24
C PHE A 65 0.87 -7.53 -4.47
N LYS A 66 -0.35 -7.85 -4.87
CA LYS A 66 -1.43 -6.85 -4.99
C LYS A 66 -2.03 -6.52 -3.63
N PRO A 67 -2.45 -5.28 -3.41
CA PRO A 67 -3.43 -4.99 -2.35
C PRO A 67 -4.68 -5.86 -2.53
N VAL A 68 -5.26 -6.33 -1.43
CA VAL A 68 -6.51 -7.08 -1.44
C VAL A 68 -7.61 -6.20 -2.06
N LYS A 69 -8.54 -6.79 -2.79
CA LYS A 69 -9.68 -6.08 -3.37
C LYS A 69 -10.41 -5.29 -2.28
N GLY A 70 -10.61 -4.01 -2.53
CA GLY A 70 -11.22 -3.07 -1.59
C GLY A 70 -10.25 -2.41 -0.61
N ALA A 71 -8.99 -2.87 -0.51
CA ALA A 71 -7.94 -2.19 0.23
C ALA A 71 -7.24 -1.16 -0.65
N THR A 72 -6.96 0.00 -0.09
CA THR A 72 -6.14 1.04 -0.73
C THR A 72 -4.93 1.32 0.14
N LEU A 73 -3.75 1.07 -0.41
CA LEU A 73 -2.47 1.43 0.21
C LEU A 73 -1.92 2.67 -0.46
N THR A 74 -1.28 3.53 0.32
CA THR A 74 -0.57 4.71 -0.20
C THR A 74 0.85 4.75 0.34
N ALA A 75 1.75 5.33 -0.43
CA ALA A 75 3.10 5.66 0.00
C ALA A 75 3.43 7.08 -0.44
N TYR A 76 3.82 7.93 0.50
CA TYR A 76 4.09 9.37 0.27
C TYR A 76 2.94 10.09 -0.46
N GLY A 77 1.69 9.68 -0.23
CA GLY A 77 0.49 10.22 -0.87
C GLY A 77 0.15 9.60 -2.24
N PHE A 78 1.00 8.75 -2.80
CA PHE A 78 0.75 8.05 -4.06
C PHE A 78 0.05 6.71 -3.82
N LYS A 79 -0.89 6.36 -4.70
CA LYS A 79 -1.56 5.05 -4.63
C LYS A 79 -0.58 3.93 -4.97
N VAL A 80 -0.50 2.92 -4.11
CA VAL A 80 0.30 1.72 -4.33
C VAL A 80 -0.39 0.80 -5.34
N TYR A 81 0.33 0.45 -6.39
CA TYR A 81 -0.09 -0.54 -7.38
C TYR A 81 0.22 -1.96 -6.92
N VAL A 82 1.47 -2.21 -6.53
CA VAL A 82 1.93 -3.48 -5.96
C VAL A 82 2.98 -3.22 -4.88
N VAL A 83 3.07 -4.13 -3.93
CA VAL A 83 4.19 -4.25 -3.00
C VAL A 83 5.16 -5.26 -3.60
N VAL A 84 6.43 -4.92 -3.65
CA VAL A 84 7.50 -5.77 -4.20
C VAL A 84 8.49 -6.13 -3.11
N ALA A 85 8.82 -7.41 -2.98
CA ALA A 85 9.71 -7.85 -1.92
C ALA A 85 10.31 -9.23 -2.19
N TYR A 86 11.45 -9.49 -1.55
CA TYR A 86 12.06 -10.80 -1.44
C TYR A 86 12.89 -10.89 -0.16
N GLN A 87 12.85 -12.06 0.48
CA GLN A 87 13.77 -12.43 1.55
C GLN A 87 14.16 -13.90 1.39
N LYS A 88 15.44 -14.14 1.42
CA LYS A 88 16.01 -15.48 1.30
C LYS A 88 15.55 -16.37 2.47
N ASP A 89 15.23 -17.63 2.14
CA ASP A 89 14.82 -18.66 3.09
C ASP A 89 13.56 -18.31 3.91
N ASP A 90 12.74 -17.36 3.41
CA ASP A 90 11.49 -16.98 4.02
C ASP A 90 10.30 -17.54 3.24
N PRO A 91 9.36 -18.26 3.89
CA PRO A 91 8.25 -18.93 3.21
C PRO A 91 7.22 -17.99 2.59
N ILE A 92 7.21 -16.70 2.94
CA ILE A 92 6.34 -15.71 2.29
C ILE A 92 6.70 -15.55 0.81
N PHE A 93 8.00 -15.68 0.48
CA PHE A 93 8.53 -15.35 -0.85
C PHE A 93 8.90 -16.61 -1.63
N ARG A 94 8.66 -16.55 -2.94
CA ARG A 94 9.06 -17.59 -3.90
C ARG A 94 10.35 -17.16 -4.59
N PRO A 95 11.35 -18.06 -4.70
CA PRO A 95 12.54 -17.76 -5.48
C PRO A 95 12.22 -17.74 -6.99
N GLY A 96 12.90 -16.87 -7.72
CA GLY A 96 12.93 -16.87 -9.18
C GLY A 96 14.01 -17.83 -9.71
N LYS A 97 14.16 -17.87 -11.02
CA LYS A 97 15.09 -18.79 -11.70
C LYS A 97 16.54 -18.22 -11.82
N GLY A 98 16.68 -16.93 -11.63
CA GLY A 98 17.97 -16.23 -11.73
C GLY A 98 18.59 -15.91 -10.39
N GLU A 99 19.62 -15.08 -10.40
CA GLU A 99 20.28 -14.59 -9.20
C GLU A 99 19.35 -13.66 -8.42
N PRO A 100 19.15 -13.86 -7.12
CA PRO A 100 18.37 -12.97 -6.29
C PRO A 100 18.95 -11.56 -6.26
N ILE A 101 18.08 -10.56 -6.19
CA ILE A 101 18.48 -9.14 -6.14
C ILE A 101 19.29 -8.81 -4.88
N ALA A 102 18.98 -9.47 -3.77
CA ALA A 102 19.63 -9.34 -2.46
C ALA A 102 19.12 -10.44 -1.53
N ASP A 103 19.69 -10.59 -0.34
CA ASP A 103 19.16 -11.48 0.69
C ASP A 103 17.85 -10.98 1.28
N SER A 104 17.65 -9.67 1.33
CA SER A 104 16.38 -9.02 1.67
C SER A 104 16.26 -7.69 0.92
N ALA A 105 15.13 -7.47 0.26
CA ALA A 105 14.83 -6.22 -0.43
C ALA A 105 13.31 -6.04 -0.48
N TYR A 106 12.83 -4.80 -0.38
CA TYR A 106 11.40 -4.51 -0.40
C TYR A 106 11.10 -3.10 -0.90
N GLY A 107 9.88 -2.88 -1.32
CA GLY A 107 9.42 -1.59 -1.78
C GLY A 107 8.02 -1.62 -2.31
N VAL A 108 7.67 -0.58 -3.01
CA VAL A 108 6.35 -0.41 -3.64
C VAL A 108 6.51 0.12 -5.05
N VAL A 109 5.53 -0.19 -5.90
CA VAL A 109 5.33 0.49 -7.18
C VAL A 109 4.09 1.34 -7.03
N VAL A 110 4.21 2.61 -7.35
CA VAL A 110 3.14 3.61 -7.15
C VAL A 110 2.71 4.26 -8.45
N TRP A 111 1.48 4.78 -8.45
CA TRP A 111 0.98 5.67 -9.49
C TRP A 111 1.48 7.09 -9.20
N GLY A 112 2.49 7.52 -9.91
CA GLY A 112 3.10 8.84 -9.78
C GLY A 112 4.28 9.01 -10.73
N GLY A 113 4.57 10.24 -11.14
CA GLY A 113 5.71 10.57 -11.97
C GLY A 113 7.03 10.50 -11.19
N ASP A 114 8.12 10.11 -11.83
CA ASP A 114 9.41 9.86 -11.19
C ASP A 114 9.93 11.07 -10.40
N ALA A 115 9.89 12.26 -10.99
CA ALA A 115 10.39 13.48 -10.35
C ALA A 115 9.60 13.85 -9.09
N GLU A 116 8.27 13.73 -9.16
CA GLU A 116 7.37 14.04 -8.05
C GLU A 116 7.52 13.02 -6.91
N VAL A 117 7.61 11.74 -7.25
CA VAL A 117 7.87 10.67 -6.28
C VAL A 117 9.23 10.85 -5.62
N ALA A 118 10.28 11.12 -6.39
CA ALA A 118 11.63 11.34 -5.87
C ALA A 118 11.68 12.54 -4.91
N GLU A 119 10.98 13.62 -5.22
CA GLU A 119 10.89 14.80 -4.35
C GLU A 119 10.24 14.45 -3.01
N LYS A 120 9.12 13.72 -3.02
CA LYS A 120 8.40 13.31 -1.79
C LYS A 120 9.21 12.35 -0.94
N VAL A 121 9.88 11.37 -1.54
CA VAL A 121 10.75 10.42 -0.84
C VAL A 121 11.92 11.14 -0.18
N LYS A 122 12.57 12.03 -0.90
CA LYS A 122 13.68 12.84 -0.39
C LYS A 122 13.23 13.78 0.75
N ALA A 123 12.10 14.45 0.57
CA ALA A 123 11.54 15.35 1.60
C ALA A 123 11.20 14.61 2.90
N ALA A 124 10.84 13.34 2.83
CA ALA A 124 10.58 12.47 3.97
C ALA A 124 11.87 11.94 4.64
N GLY A 125 13.04 12.19 4.07
CA GLY A 125 14.33 11.70 4.59
C GLY A 125 14.53 10.20 4.45
N SER A 126 13.82 9.54 3.52
CA SER A 126 13.99 8.11 3.25
C SER A 126 15.25 7.83 2.43
N ASP A 127 15.92 6.73 2.73
CA ASP A 127 17.06 6.22 1.96
C ASP A 127 16.63 5.32 0.78
N ALA A 128 15.33 5.22 0.51
CA ALA A 128 14.82 4.42 -0.59
C ALA A 128 15.25 4.97 -1.95
N ASP A 129 15.60 4.05 -2.84
CA ASP A 129 15.87 4.38 -4.25
C ASP A 129 14.56 4.56 -5.01
N VAL A 130 14.54 5.51 -5.94
CA VAL A 130 13.41 5.77 -6.83
C VAL A 130 13.78 5.39 -8.25
N HIS A 131 13.01 4.50 -8.86
CA HIS A 131 13.26 3.95 -10.19
C HIS A 131 12.07 4.14 -11.11
N HIS A 132 12.35 4.55 -12.34
CA HIS A 132 11.35 4.56 -13.40
C HIS A 132 10.87 3.14 -13.73
N VAL A 133 9.57 2.95 -13.84
CA VAL A 133 8.97 1.68 -14.29
C VAL A 133 8.29 1.86 -15.64
N ALA A 134 7.41 2.86 -15.75
CA ALA A 134 6.66 3.22 -16.94
C ALA A 134 6.17 4.67 -16.80
N PRO A 135 5.59 5.30 -17.82
CA PRO A 135 4.99 6.62 -17.67
C PRO A 135 4.01 6.66 -16.49
N PHE A 136 4.23 7.58 -15.54
CA PHE A 136 3.44 7.73 -14.30
C PHE A 136 3.43 6.52 -13.37
N ILE A 137 4.37 5.61 -13.53
CA ILE A 137 4.54 4.45 -12.66
C ILE A 137 6.00 4.40 -12.19
N THR A 138 6.20 4.48 -10.90
CA THR A 138 7.51 4.62 -10.25
C THR A 138 7.66 3.61 -9.12
N ALA A 139 8.84 3.00 -9.01
CA ALA A 139 9.20 2.14 -7.89
C ALA A 139 9.96 2.94 -6.82
N ILE A 140 9.61 2.68 -5.57
CA ILE A 140 10.31 3.14 -4.36
C ILE A 140 10.83 1.89 -3.69
N PHE A 141 12.14 1.72 -3.61
CA PHE A 141 12.73 0.43 -3.30
C PHE A 141 13.87 0.53 -2.27
N CYS A 142 13.84 -0.34 -1.29
CA CYS A 142 14.85 -0.50 -0.25
C CYS A 142 15.65 -1.77 -0.50
N LYS A 143 16.95 -1.60 -0.73
CA LYS A 143 17.91 -2.68 -0.81
C LYS A 143 19.02 -2.41 0.20
N PRO A 144 19.28 -3.34 1.14
CA PRO A 144 20.38 -3.21 2.10
C PRO A 144 21.75 -3.21 1.42
#